data_0e448e745ba7f257f14fcc3f49340e5f
#
_entry.id   0e448e745ba7f257f14fcc3f49340e5f
#
_cell.length_a   1.000
_cell.length_b   1.000
_cell.length_c   1.000
_cell.angle_alpha   90.00
_cell.angle_beta   90.00
_cell.angle_gamma   90.00
#
_symmetry.space_group_name_H-M   'P 1'
#
loop_
_entity.id
_entity.type
_entity.pdbx_description
1 polymer ?
#
loop_
_entity_poly.entity_id
_entity_poly.type
_entity_poly.pdbx_seq_one_letter_code
_entity_poly.pdbx_strand_id
1 'polypeptide(L)'
;MARLDFRAFDADNHYYEAEDAFIRHIDPSMAKRCMQWAEVGRKKRLLVGGRVNKFIPNPTFDPIARPGSLEDYFRGRNTEGLDLATMFGDLDPISEHPEFRNPTARLAVMDDQGLESAFLFPTLGVGMQEALKHDIPALQAAFTAFNSWLDEDWGFDRDGRLFAAPMLTLADPDSAVAEIDDNQRSVRIGKPAGGCQLFALGTGGE
;
A
#
# COMPACT_ATOMS: atom_id res chain seq x y z
N MET A 1 -20.61 5.18 12.95
CA MET A 1 -19.62 5.49 14.01
C MET A 1 -19.93 6.87 14.58
N ALA A 2 -19.62 7.14 15.87
CA ALA A 2 -19.75 8.49 16.40
C ALA A 2 -18.66 9.37 15.79
N ARG A 3 -19.03 10.52 15.25
CA ARG A 3 -18.06 11.49 14.73
C ARG A 3 -17.22 12.03 15.89
N LEU A 4 -15.91 12.14 15.68
CA LEU A 4 -15.00 12.75 16.64
C LEU A 4 -15.30 14.25 16.78
N ASP A 5 -15.21 14.78 17.99
CA ASP A 5 -15.40 16.20 18.31
C ASP A 5 -14.07 17.00 18.34
N PHE A 6 -12.99 16.34 17.93
CA PHE A 6 -11.65 16.90 17.80
C PHE A 6 -11.03 16.51 16.46
N ARG A 7 -9.99 17.22 16.06
CA ARG A 7 -9.21 16.90 14.87
C ARG A 7 -8.34 15.67 15.15
N ALA A 8 -8.51 14.63 14.34
CA ALA A 8 -7.74 13.41 14.46
C ALA A 8 -6.88 13.21 13.21
N PHE A 9 -5.66 12.74 13.44
CA PHE A 9 -4.72 12.32 12.43
C PHE A 9 -4.52 10.81 12.53
N ASP A 10 -4.75 10.09 11.43
CA ASP A 10 -4.47 8.67 11.34
C ASP A 10 -3.04 8.47 10.82
N ALA A 11 -2.16 8.01 11.69
CA ALA A 11 -0.74 7.86 11.38
C ALA A 11 -0.37 6.50 10.78
N ASP A 12 -1.33 5.58 10.64
CA ASP A 12 -1.09 4.20 10.18
C ASP A 12 -2.30 3.68 9.39
N ASN A 13 -2.57 4.32 8.28
CA ASN A 13 -3.63 3.92 7.36
C ASN A 13 -3.05 3.20 6.14
N HIS A 14 -3.85 2.37 5.49
CA HIS A 14 -3.43 1.57 4.35
C HIS A 14 -4.41 1.72 3.17
N TYR A 15 -3.88 1.56 1.97
CA TYR A 15 -4.65 1.31 0.75
C TYR A 15 -4.37 -0.11 0.23
N TYR A 16 -5.24 -0.61 -0.62
CA TYR A 16 -5.00 -1.84 -1.35
C TYR A 16 -4.56 -1.50 -2.76
N GLU A 17 -3.36 -1.92 -3.13
CA GLU A 17 -2.78 -1.64 -4.42
C GLU A 17 -3.63 -2.20 -5.56
N ALA A 18 -3.75 -1.45 -6.64
CA ALA A 18 -4.26 -1.97 -7.89
C ALA A 18 -3.35 -3.09 -8.42
N GLU A 19 -3.91 -4.00 -9.21
CA GLU A 19 -3.12 -5.12 -9.72
C GLU A 19 -1.94 -4.69 -10.59
N ASP A 20 -2.01 -3.51 -11.19
CA ASP A 20 -0.96 -2.96 -12.04
C ASP A 20 0.01 -2.02 -11.32
N ALA A 21 -0.13 -1.83 -10.00
CA ALA A 21 0.68 -0.89 -9.22
C ALA A 21 2.22 -1.06 -9.40
N PHE A 22 2.69 -2.29 -9.50
CA PHE A 22 4.12 -2.60 -9.70
C PHE A 22 4.49 -2.92 -11.14
N ILE A 23 3.55 -2.90 -12.07
CA ILE A 23 3.80 -3.31 -13.46
C ILE A 23 3.48 -2.24 -14.48
N ARG A 24 2.64 -1.24 -14.14
CA ARG A 24 2.22 -0.17 -15.05
C ARG A 24 3.41 0.61 -15.62
N HIS A 25 4.36 0.96 -14.76
CA HIS A 25 5.53 1.79 -15.09
C HIS A 25 6.84 1.01 -15.10
N ILE A 26 6.80 -0.32 -14.99
CA ILE A 26 8.01 -1.13 -14.97
C ILE A 26 8.71 -1.14 -16.33
N ASP A 27 10.03 -0.99 -16.34
CA ASP A 27 10.80 -1.20 -17.54
C ASP A 27 10.60 -2.64 -18.05
N PRO A 28 10.22 -2.85 -19.32
CA PRO A 28 9.98 -4.18 -19.88
C PRO A 28 11.14 -5.15 -19.70
N SER A 29 12.40 -4.66 -19.68
CA SER A 29 13.59 -5.47 -19.46
C SER A 29 13.67 -6.04 -18.03
N MET A 30 13.04 -5.36 -17.07
CA MET A 30 13.03 -5.72 -15.66
C MET A 30 11.78 -6.51 -15.24
N ALA A 31 10.72 -6.51 -16.06
CA ALA A 31 9.41 -7.06 -15.70
C ALA A 31 9.47 -8.50 -15.16
N LYS A 32 10.28 -9.37 -15.79
CA LYS A 32 10.42 -10.79 -15.36
C LYS A 32 11.14 -10.95 -14.02
N ARG A 33 11.98 -9.99 -13.66
CA ARG A 33 12.75 -10.00 -12.41
C ARG A 33 11.98 -9.37 -11.27
N CYS A 34 11.03 -8.50 -11.56
CA CYS A 34 10.21 -7.80 -10.58
C CYS A 34 8.94 -8.58 -10.28
N MET A 35 7.79 -7.99 -10.56
CA MET A 35 6.49 -8.53 -10.22
C MET A 35 5.73 -8.95 -11.48
N GLN A 36 5.04 -10.09 -11.40
CA GLN A 36 4.19 -10.61 -12.47
C GLN A 36 2.94 -11.26 -11.87
N TRP A 37 1.84 -11.22 -12.61
CA TRP A 37 0.67 -12.03 -12.31
C TRP A 37 0.67 -13.32 -13.15
N ALA A 38 0.29 -14.44 -12.52
CA ALA A 38 0.14 -15.72 -13.20
C ALA A 38 -1.06 -16.48 -12.65
N GLU A 39 -1.69 -17.28 -13.50
CA GLU A 39 -2.68 -18.24 -13.06
C GLU A 39 -2.01 -19.57 -12.69
N VAL A 40 -2.20 -19.98 -11.44
CA VAL A 40 -1.70 -21.25 -10.92
C VAL A 40 -2.84 -21.98 -10.21
N GLY A 41 -3.28 -23.10 -10.75
CA GLY A 41 -4.36 -23.90 -10.17
C GLY A 41 -5.70 -23.14 -10.08
N ARG A 42 -6.09 -22.42 -11.14
CA ARG A 42 -7.29 -21.57 -11.23
C ARG A 42 -7.33 -20.39 -10.25
N LYS A 43 -6.19 -20.04 -9.69
CA LYS A 43 -6.08 -18.86 -8.81
C LYS A 43 -5.05 -17.91 -9.38
N LYS A 44 -5.37 -16.62 -9.36
CA LYS A 44 -4.42 -15.57 -9.67
C LYS A 44 -3.37 -15.51 -8.57
N ARG A 45 -2.11 -15.56 -8.94
CA ARG A 45 -0.96 -15.56 -8.03
C ARG A 45 -0.01 -14.44 -8.38
N LEU A 46 0.57 -13.88 -7.35
CA LEU A 46 1.65 -12.92 -7.48
C LEU A 46 2.97 -13.67 -7.55
N LEU A 47 3.75 -13.41 -8.60
CA LEU A 47 5.14 -13.83 -8.69
C LEU A 47 6.03 -12.61 -8.47
N VAL A 48 7.05 -12.78 -7.63
CA VAL A 48 8.10 -11.78 -7.41
C VAL A 48 9.44 -12.47 -7.59
N GLY A 49 10.30 -11.91 -8.43
CA GLY A 49 11.56 -12.56 -8.80
C GLY A 49 11.36 -13.95 -9.42
N GLY A 50 10.27 -14.15 -10.16
CA GLY A 50 9.91 -15.43 -10.79
C GLY A 50 9.42 -16.51 -9.83
N ARG A 51 9.17 -16.19 -8.54
CA ARG A 51 8.69 -17.13 -7.52
C ARG A 51 7.32 -16.71 -7.02
N VAL A 52 6.44 -17.67 -6.70
CA VAL A 52 5.14 -17.37 -6.08
C VAL A 52 5.36 -16.70 -4.74
N ASN A 53 4.91 -15.46 -4.61
CA ASN A 53 4.92 -14.73 -3.35
C ASN A 53 3.76 -15.25 -2.47
N LYS A 54 4.07 -15.56 -1.22
CA LYS A 54 3.11 -16.09 -0.24
C LYS A 54 2.92 -15.15 0.96
N PHE A 55 3.51 -13.98 0.91
CA PHE A 55 3.44 -13.00 1.99
C PHE A 55 1.99 -12.58 2.25
N ILE A 56 1.26 -12.26 1.20
CA ILE A 56 -0.18 -11.98 1.29
C ILE A 56 -0.94 -13.13 0.61
N PRO A 57 -1.78 -13.87 1.36
CA PRO A 57 -2.53 -15.00 0.81
C PRO A 57 -3.50 -14.63 -0.32
N ASN A 58 -4.13 -13.45 -0.24
CA ASN A 58 -5.03 -12.87 -1.23
C ASN A 58 -4.43 -11.58 -1.81
N PRO A 59 -3.45 -11.66 -2.73
CA PRO A 59 -2.75 -10.47 -3.23
C PRO A 59 -3.58 -9.60 -4.17
N THR A 60 -4.75 -10.06 -4.60
CA THR A 60 -5.70 -9.23 -5.37
C THR A 60 -6.55 -8.34 -4.49
N PHE A 61 -6.56 -8.61 -3.17
CA PHE A 61 -7.46 -7.97 -2.20
C PHE A 61 -8.95 -8.05 -2.62
N ASP A 62 -9.35 -9.16 -3.22
CA ASP A 62 -10.73 -9.41 -3.62
C ASP A 62 -11.07 -10.90 -3.41
N PRO A 63 -12.02 -11.23 -2.55
CA PRO A 63 -12.77 -10.34 -1.63
C PRO A 63 -11.95 -9.90 -0.40
N ILE A 64 -12.47 -8.92 0.34
CA ILE A 64 -11.88 -8.39 1.57
C ILE A 64 -12.77 -8.68 2.78
N ALA A 65 -12.18 -8.60 3.97
CA ALA A 65 -12.94 -8.60 5.21
C ALA A 65 -13.73 -7.29 5.36
N ARG A 66 -14.95 -7.37 5.88
CA ARG A 66 -15.76 -6.18 6.17
C ARG A 66 -15.06 -5.27 7.17
N PRO A 67 -15.08 -3.95 6.96
CA PRO A 67 -14.59 -3.01 7.95
C PRO A 67 -15.22 -3.28 9.34
N GLY A 68 -14.36 -3.40 10.36
CA GLY A 68 -14.81 -3.68 11.73
C GLY A 68 -14.96 -5.17 12.09
N SER A 69 -14.78 -6.11 11.18
CA SER A 69 -14.90 -7.56 11.45
C SER A 69 -14.04 -8.04 12.63
N LEU A 70 -12.88 -7.41 12.86
CA LEU A 70 -11.97 -7.77 13.93
C LEU A 70 -12.09 -6.86 15.17
N GLU A 71 -13.10 -5.97 15.23
CA GLU A 71 -13.26 -5.06 16.36
C GLU A 71 -13.32 -5.80 17.69
N ASP A 72 -14.11 -6.85 17.75
CA ASP A 72 -14.27 -7.64 18.97
C ASP A 72 -13.00 -8.40 19.36
N TYR A 73 -12.21 -8.85 18.38
CA TYR A 73 -10.90 -9.45 18.64
C TYR A 73 -9.94 -8.44 19.28
N PHE A 74 -9.76 -7.28 18.65
CA PHE A 74 -8.83 -6.27 19.16
C PHE A 74 -9.27 -5.63 20.47
N ARG A 75 -10.58 -5.60 20.75
CA ARG A 75 -11.13 -5.13 22.03
C ARG A 75 -11.15 -6.21 23.12
N GLY A 76 -10.59 -7.39 22.88
CA GLY A 76 -10.59 -8.50 23.83
C GLY A 76 -11.97 -9.07 24.12
N ARG A 77 -12.95 -8.87 23.24
CA ARG A 77 -14.34 -9.34 23.39
C ARG A 77 -14.60 -10.71 22.74
N ASN A 78 -13.55 -11.37 22.23
CA ASN A 78 -13.65 -12.72 21.69
C ASN A 78 -13.78 -13.75 22.81
N THR A 79 -14.90 -13.73 23.54
CA THR A 79 -15.15 -14.60 24.69
C THR A 79 -15.41 -16.06 24.29
N GLU A 80 -15.77 -16.30 23.04
CA GLU A 80 -16.04 -17.63 22.49
C GLU A 80 -14.76 -18.33 21.98
N GLY A 81 -13.61 -17.60 21.93
CA GLY A 81 -12.35 -18.13 21.46
C GLY A 81 -12.35 -18.53 19.99
N LEU A 82 -13.12 -17.82 19.15
CA LEU A 82 -13.17 -18.05 17.71
C LEU A 82 -11.80 -17.78 17.08
N ASP A 83 -11.45 -18.59 16.10
CA ASP A 83 -10.26 -18.33 15.29
C ASP A 83 -10.44 -17.10 14.39
N LEU A 84 -9.32 -16.52 13.96
CA LEU A 84 -9.33 -15.32 13.11
C LEU A 84 -10.11 -15.51 11.81
N ALA A 85 -10.02 -16.69 11.18
CA ALA A 85 -10.71 -16.95 9.92
C ALA A 85 -12.24 -16.93 10.11
N THR A 86 -12.73 -17.49 11.22
CA THR A 86 -14.14 -17.46 11.59
C THR A 86 -14.59 -16.03 11.95
N MET A 87 -13.73 -15.25 12.60
CA MET A 87 -14.03 -13.86 12.98
C MET A 87 -14.08 -12.92 11.79
N PHE A 88 -13.35 -13.18 10.70
CA PHE A 88 -13.50 -12.42 9.46
C PHE A 88 -14.91 -12.52 8.88
N GLY A 89 -15.65 -13.59 9.20
CA GLY A 89 -17.02 -13.77 8.78
C GLY A 89 -17.22 -13.72 7.27
N ASP A 90 -18.27 -13.04 6.84
CA ASP A 90 -18.55 -12.81 5.43
C ASP A 90 -17.54 -11.80 4.84
N LEU A 91 -17.08 -12.09 3.63
CA LEU A 91 -16.20 -11.23 2.87
C LEU A 91 -17.00 -10.43 1.84
N ASP A 92 -16.62 -9.19 1.63
CA ASP A 92 -17.22 -8.32 0.64
C ASP A 92 -16.33 -8.21 -0.61
N PRO A 93 -16.91 -8.08 -1.81
CA PRO A 93 -16.14 -7.72 -3.01
C PRO A 93 -15.47 -6.36 -2.81
N ILE A 94 -14.22 -6.22 -3.25
CA ILE A 94 -13.50 -4.94 -3.17
C ILE A 94 -14.24 -3.79 -3.90
N SER A 95 -15.05 -4.12 -4.90
CA SER A 95 -15.87 -3.13 -5.63
C SER A 95 -16.92 -2.43 -4.79
N GLU A 96 -17.31 -3.00 -3.64
CA GLU A 96 -18.21 -2.38 -2.69
C GLU A 96 -17.50 -1.40 -1.74
N HIS A 97 -16.17 -1.40 -1.76
CA HIS A 97 -15.30 -0.61 -0.91
C HIS A 97 -14.30 0.22 -1.71
N PRO A 98 -14.78 1.20 -2.52
CA PRO A 98 -13.91 2.00 -3.38
C PRO A 98 -12.87 2.81 -2.60
N GLU A 99 -13.10 3.11 -1.33
CA GLU A 99 -12.20 3.84 -0.44
C GLU A 99 -10.83 3.17 -0.27
N PHE A 100 -10.72 1.87 -0.52
CA PHE A 100 -9.43 1.18 -0.45
C PHE A 100 -8.56 1.40 -1.69
N ARG A 101 -9.13 1.89 -2.80
CA ARG A 101 -8.41 2.08 -4.08
C ARG A 101 -8.63 3.44 -4.73
N ASN A 102 -9.45 4.30 -4.14
CA ASN A 102 -9.79 5.60 -4.70
C ASN A 102 -9.65 6.69 -3.65
N PRO A 103 -8.78 7.68 -3.86
CA PRO A 103 -8.53 8.74 -2.89
C PRO A 103 -9.75 9.63 -2.63
N THR A 104 -10.59 9.87 -3.63
CA THR A 104 -11.82 10.67 -3.43
C THR A 104 -12.83 9.94 -2.53
N ALA A 105 -13.01 8.64 -2.75
CA ALA A 105 -13.85 7.82 -1.88
C ALA A 105 -13.26 7.72 -0.46
N ARG A 106 -11.91 7.63 -0.35
CA ARG A 106 -11.22 7.64 0.95
C ARG A 106 -11.47 8.93 1.71
N LEU A 107 -11.36 10.09 1.06
CA LEU A 107 -11.64 11.38 1.69
C LEU A 107 -13.08 11.47 2.21
N ALA A 108 -14.06 10.95 1.48
CA ALA A 108 -15.44 10.92 1.93
C ALA A 108 -15.62 10.07 3.21
N VAL A 109 -14.98 8.89 3.27
CA VAL A 109 -15.00 8.05 4.49
C VAL A 109 -14.31 8.75 5.66
N MET A 110 -13.22 9.46 5.42
CA MET A 110 -12.53 10.25 6.46
C MET A 110 -13.43 11.37 7.00
N ASP A 111 -14.21 12.02 6.13
CA ASP A 111 -15.18 13.04 6.56
C ASP A 111 -16.26 12.44 7.48
N ASP A 112 -16.79 11.26 7.15
CA ASP A 112 -17.77 10.55 7.97
C ASP A 112 -17.18 10.10 9.32
N GLN A 113 -15.89 9.75 9.34
CA GLN A 113 -15.17 9.35 10.56
C GLN A 113 -14.70 10.55 11.40
N GLY A 114 -14.67 11.76 10.85
CA GLY A 114 -14.13 12.95 11.50
C GLY A 114 -12.59 13.00 11.52
N LEU A 115 -11.94 12.30 10.58
CA LEU A 115 -10.49 12.34 10.40
C LEU A 115 -10.09 13.58 9.59
N GLU A 116 -9.12 14.34 10.08
CA GLU A 116 -8.58 15.50 9.37
C GLU A 116 -7.64 15.07 8.26
N SER A 117 -6.70 14.18 8.58
CA SER A 117 -5.70 13.70 7.64
C SER A 117 -5.20 12.30 8.01
N ALA A 118 -4.54 11.64 7.06
CA ALA A 118 -3.98 10.31 7.24
C ALA A 118 -2.67 10.13 6.48
N PHE A 119 -1.73 9.38 7.07
CA PHE A 119 -0.65 8.74 6.33
C PHE A 119 -1.13 7.42 5.76
N LEU A 120 -0.79 7.19 4.48
CA LEU A 120 -1.14 6.00 3.74
C LEU A 120 0.11 5.18 3.44
N PHE A 121 0.11 3.94 3.88
CA PHE A 121 1.17 2.98 3.63
C PHE A 121 0.72 1.90 2.65
N PRO A 122 1.66 1.32 1.89
CA PRO A 122 1.37 0.17 1.03
C PRO A 122 1.01 -1.06 1.87
N THR A 123 0.16 -1.92 1.34
CA THR A 123 -0.17 -3.22 1.94
C THR A 123 0.62 -4.34 1.26
N LEU A 124 0.54 -4.45 -0.06
CA LEU A 124 1.28 -5.44 -0.83
C LEU A 124 2.78 -5.11 -0.90
N GLY A 125 3.09 -3.82 -1.03
CA GLY A 125 4.44 -3.30 -1.18
C GLY A 125 5.38 -3.65 -0.03
N VAL A 126 4.86 -3.77 1.19
CA VAL A 126 5.65 -4.12 2.39
C VAL A 126 6.48 -5.39 2.20
N GLY A 127 5.97 -6.39 1.48
CA GLY A 127 6.68 -7.64 1.22
C GLY A 127 7.69 -7.61 0.08
N MET A 128 7.75 -6.52 -0.73
CA MET A 128 8.58 -6.48 -1.94
C MET A 128 10.06 -6.40 -1.63
N GLN A 129 10.45 -5.64 -0.61
CA GLN A 129 11.86 -5.53 -0.22
C GLN A 129 12.44 -6.89 0.17
N GLU A 130 11.75 -7.65 1.00
CA GLU A 130 12.20 -8.98 1.40
C GLU A 130 12.24 -9.95 0.21
N ALA A 131 11.22 -9.90 -0.65
CA ALA A 131 11.12 -10.78 -1.81
C ALA A 131 12.22 -10.54 -2.86
N LEU A 132 12.72 -9.30 -2.98
CA LEU A 132 13.73 -8.88 -3.97
C LEU A 132 15.08 -8.52 -3.34
N LYS A 133 15.31 -8.78 -2.07
CA LYS A 133 16.53 -8.38 -1.34
C LYS A 133 17.84 -8.91 -1.94
N HIS A 134 17.81 -9.95 -2.77
CA HIS A 134 18.97 -10.51 -3.45
C HIS A 134 19.12 -10.01 -4.90
N ASP A 135 18.23 -9.13 -5.35
CA ASP A 135 18.27 -8.51 -6.68
C ASP A 135 17.97 -7.01 -6.55
N ILE A 136 18.96 -6.25 -6.07
CA ILE A 136 18.81 -4.82 -5.79
C ILE A 136 18.38 -4.01 -7.02
N PRO A 137 18.90 -4.23 -8.24
CA PRO A 137 18.39 -3.54 -9.41
C PRO A 137 16.92 -3.81 -9.72
N ALA A 138 16.43 -5.04 -9.46
CA ALA A 138 15.01 -5.35 -9.62
C ALA A 138 14.15 -4.72 -8.52
N LEU A 139 14.66 -4.66 -7.30
CA LEU A 139 14.00 -3.99 -6.18
C LEU A 139 13.82 -2.49 -6.45
N GLN A 140 14.86 -1.82 -6.91
CA GLN A 140 14.82 -0.40 -7.27
C GLN A 140 13.81 -0.16 -8.40
N ALA A 141 13.89 -0.92 -9.49
CA ALA A 141 12.96 -0.79 -10.60
C ALA A 141 11.50 -1.01 -10.18
N ALA A 142 11.25 -1.97 -9.27
CA ALA A 142 9.92 -2.21 -8.73
C ALA A 142 9.43 -1.04 -7.88
N PHE A 143 10.29 -0.43 -7.06
CA PHE A 143 9.92 0.71 -6.23
C PHE A 143 9.70 1.99 -7.05
N THR A 144 10.54 2.27 -8.03
CA THR A 144 10.33 3.40 -8.96
C THR A 144 9.02 3.26 -9.74
N ALA A 145 8.72 2.05 -10.25
CA ALA A 145 7.46 1.79 -10.94
C ALA A 145 6.26 1.97 -10.00
N PHE A 146 6.35 1.48 -8.77
CA PHE A 146 5.33 1.64 -7.76
C PHE A 146 5.13 3.11 -7.36
N ASN A 147 6.20 3.87 -7.12
CA ASN A 147 6.12 5.29 -6.75
C ASN A 147 5.49 6.13 -7.87
N SER A 148 5.78 5.81 -9.14
CA SER A 148 5.13 6.46 -10.28
C SER A 148 3.62 6.18 -10.31
N TRP A 149 3.20 4.93 -10.07
CA TRP A 149 1.80 4.58 -9.92
C TRP A 149 1.15 5.29 -8.72
N LEU A 150 1.86 5.34 -7.58
CA LEU A 150 1.36 5.96 -6.36
C LEU A 150 1.09 7.45 -6.55
N ASP A 151 2.01 8.16 -7.21
CA ASP A 151 1.84 9.59 -7.54
C ASP A 151 0.65 9.80 -8.48
N GLU A 152 0.49 8.94 -9.48
CA GLU A 152 -0.58 9.03 -10.48
C GLU A 152 -1.96 8.76 -9.87
N ASP A 153 -2.13 7.66 -9.12
CA ASP A 153 -3.44 7.22 -8.61
C ASP A 153 -3.82 7.91 -7.29
N TRP A 154 -2.88 8.12 -6.38
CA TRP A 154 -3.12 8.67 -5.04
C TRP A 154 -2.59 10.08 -4.86
N GLY A 155 -1.42 10.38 -5.44
CA GLY A 155 -0.61 11.56 -5.12
C GLY A 155 0.12 11.40 -3.78
N PHE A 156 1.34 11.95 -3.67
CA PHE A 156 2.07 11.94 -2.39
C PHE A 156 1.46 12.87 -1.35
N ASP A 157 0.79 13.91 -1.81
CA ASP A 157 0.00 14.84 -1.00
C ASP A 157 -1.29 15.17 -1.75
N ARG A 158 -2.41 14.62 -1.29
CA ARG A 158 -3.73 14.92 -1.82
C ARG A 158 -4.48 15.84 -0.88
N ASP A 159 -4.66 17.09 -1.32
CA ASP A 159 -5.45 18.12 -0.65
C ASP A 159 -4.98 18.47 0.78
N GLY A 160 -3.71 18.19 1.13
CA GLY A 160 -3.18 18.35 2.48
C GLY A 160 -3.83 17.40 3.50
N ARG A 161 -4.45 16.33 3.03
CA ARG A 161 -5.21 15.40 3.87
C ARG A 161 -4.76 13.95 3.76
N LEU A 162 -4.41 13.48 2.56
CA LEU A 162 -3.85 12.15 2.34
C LEU A 162 -2.39 12.29 1.97
N PHE A 163 -1.54 11.65 2.74
CA PHE A 163 -0.09 11.64 2.55
C PHE A 163 0.36 10.22 2.25
N ALA A 164 0.57 9.90 0.97
CA ALA A 164 1.00 8.57 0.56
C ALA A 164 2.53 8.47 0.60
N ALA A 165 3.04 7.49 1.34
CA ALA A 165 4.47 7.29 1.54
C ALA A 165 5.08 6.54 0.35
N PRO A 166 6.02 7.14 -0.42
CA PRO A 166 6.77 6.43 -1.45
C PRO A 166 7.69 5.37 -0.84
N MET A 167 7.97 4.33 -1.61
CA MET A 167 8.86 3.25 -1.20
C MET A 167 10.30 3.53 -1.62
N LEU A 168 11.22 3.31 -0.70
CA LEU A 168 12.66 3.43 -0.91
C LEU A 168 13.38 2.21 -0.35
N THR A 169 14.54 1.89 -0.92
CA THR A 169 15.47 0.92 -0.33
C THR A 169 16.80 1.57 -0.03
N LEU A 170 17.32 1.37 1.18
CA LEU A 170 18.66 1.82 1.57
C LEU A 170 19.75 0.79 1.24
N ALA A 171 19.42 -0.28 0.51
CA ALA A 171 20.41 -1.23 0.01
C ALA A 171 21.36 -0.60 -1.03
N ASP A 172 20.93 0.50 -1.67
CA ASP A 172 21.74 1.37 -2.52
C ASP A 172 21.36 2.83 -2.21
N PRO A 173 22.15 3.52 -1.37
CA PRO A 173 21.86 4.88 -0.96
C PRO A 173 21.86 5.90 -2.10
N ASP A 174 22.69 5.73 -3.12
CA ASP A 174 22.75 6.68 -4.23
C ASP A 174 21.46 6.64 -5.05
N SER A 175 20.94 5.46 -5.31
CA SER A 175 19.63 5.28 -5.96
C SER A 175 18.49 5.77 -5.08
N ALA A 176 18.57 5.59 -3.76
CA ALA A 176 17.56 6.13 -2.85
C ALA A 176 17.50 7.67 -2.89
N VAL A 177 18.65 8.33 -2.96
CA VAL A 177 18.73 9.80 -3.11
C VAL A 177 18.12 10.25 -4.43
N ALA A 178 18.45 9.56 -5.54
CA ALA A 178 17.87 9.87 -6.85
C ALA A 178 16.34 9.72 -6.85
N GLU A 179 15.81 8.66 -6.26
CA GLU A 179 14.37 8.43 -6.12
C GLU A 179 13.67 9.51 -5.29
N ILE A 180 14.33 9.97 -4.20
CA ILE A 180 13.83 11.09 -3.39
C ILE A 180 13.73 12.37 -4.23
N ASP A 181 14.77 12.69 -4.99
CA ASP A 181 14.82 13.90 -5.81
C ASP A 181 13.72 13.87 -6.89
N ASP A 182 13.49 12.72 -7.52
CA ASP A 182 12.45 12.56 -8.54
C ASP A 182 11.03 12.68 -7.94
N ASN A 183 10.78 12.04 -6.80
CA ASN A 183 9.49 12.14 -6.10
C ASN A 183 9.22 13.58 -5.61
N GLN A 184 10.25 14.30 -5.13
CA GLN A 184 10.10 15.71 -4.75
C GLN A 184 9.79 16.63 -5.94
N ARG A 185 10.29 16.33 -7.12
CA ARG A 185 9.96 17.07 -8.35
C ARG A 185 8.50 16.90 -8.72
N SER A 186 7.97 15.68 -8.64
CA SER A 186 6.56 15.40 -8.88
C SER A 186 5.65 16.21 -7.95
N VAL A 187 5.97 16.25 -6.65
CA VAL A 187 5.22 17.05 -5.67
C VAL A 187 5.28 18.56 -5.98
N ARG A 188 6.44 19.07 -6.43
CA ARG A 188 6.61 20.51 -6.73
C ARG A 188 5.94 20.98 -8.00
N ILE A 189 5.81 20.11 -9.01
CA ILE A 189 5.20 20.47 -10.31
C ILE A 189 3.68 20.57 -10.20
N GLY A 190 3.06 19.90 -9.25
CA GLY A 190 1.61 19.79 -9.13
C GLY A 190 0.93 20.66 -8.06
N LYS A 191 1.63 21.19 -7.03
CA LYS A 191 0.97 21.81 -5.86
C LYS A 191 1.82 22.83 -5.07
N PRO A 192 1.16 23.78 -4.35
CA PRO A 192 1.84 24.62 -3.37
C PRO A 192 2.28 23.78 -2.15
N ALA A 193 3.45 24.11 -1.67
CA ALA A 193 4.24 23.59 -0.58
C ALA A 193 3.49 22.88 0.58
N GLY A 194 3.37 21.58 0.49
CA GLY A 194 3.29 20.68 1.66
C GLY A 194 4.52 19.80 1.62
N GLY A 195 5.31 19.76 2.69
CA GLY A 195 6.57 19.00 2.68
C GLY A 195 6.30 17.50 2.60
N CYS A 196 6.83 16.84 1.58
CA CYS A 196 6.86 15.38 1.49
C CYS A 196 7.70 14.82 2.65
N GLN A 197 7.09 14.03 3.53
CA GLN A 197 7.83 13.28 4.53
C GLN A 197 8.09 11.87 3.99
N LEU A 198 9.36 11.55 3.81
CA LEU A 198 9.81 10.25 3.32
C LEU A 198 10.06 9.32 4.50
N PHE A 199 9.48 8.13 4.42
CA PHE A 199 9.74 7.05 5.37
C PHE A 199 10.58 5.96 4.70
N ALA A 200 11.81 5.77 5.17
CA ALA A 200 12.64 4.64 4.78
C ALA A 200 12.25 3.42 5.63
N LEU A 201 11.85 2.34 4.97
CA LEU A 201 11.74 1.05 5.63
C LEU A 201 13.16 0.57 5.94
N GLY A 202 13.53 0.58 7.23
CA GLY A 202 14.82 0.10 7.68
C GLY A 202 15.02 -1.37 7.32
N THR A 203 16.20 -1.71 6.82
CA THR A 203 16.62 -3.11 6.74
C THR A 203 16.79 -3.62 8.17
N GLY A 204 15.84 -4.42 8.67
CA GLY A 204 16.05 -5.20 9.87
C GLY A 204 17.26 -6.09 9.64
N GLY A 205 18.41 -5.70 10.16
CA GLY A 205 19.62 -6.51 10.21
C GLY A 205 19.53 -7.49 11.36
N GLU A 206 19.98 -8.68 11.07
CA GLU A 206 20.30 -9.90 11.80
C GLU A 206 19.25 -10.98 11.77
#